data_0dcbfe9e9fc58dfc4380b2167cdba6f0
#
_entry.id   0dcbfe9e9fc58dfc4380b2167cdba6f0
#
_cell.length_a   1.000
_cell.length_b   1.000
_cell.length_c   1.000
_cell.angle_alpha   90.00
_cell.angle_beta   90.00
_cell.angle_gamma   90.00
#
_symmetry.space_group_name_H-M   'P 1'
#
loop_
_entity.id
_entity.type
_entity.pdbx_description
1 polymer ?
#
loop_
_entity_poly.entity_id
_entity_poly.type
_entity_poly.pdbx_seq_one_letter_code
_entity_poly.pdbx_strand_id
1 'polypeptide(L)'
;MKRVLIALALVGSPCLHAQPSQTMFVFQTRFWLNLHQFLSGEAYRRSVKAAPGLDAATLNASDRAIWISAIDPYNDVFKRNMVLDEDLIRIANALAVTEDAMRLPESLDGALGANIAAALNAAAPIYRAHVWPARQRDNDAWIASAKSLMQGHETAMKAALEAVLQVTWPPEPILVDVVGETGPASAITHNAPTGFVAHTQASAGSPCNTGIAPLRLLFHEATHIPQVAGRIAARINEETERQELQPVPNLWHTLLLFTPGEIAKRELGQTEKVDYARYPFCKLQLTPAEQAAFEQDWQPYLDGKTSFEKALHDLVRDAR
;
A
#
# COMPACT_ATOMS: atom_id res chain seq x y z
N MET A 1 25.41 -44.77 61.89
CA MET A 1 24.60 -44.78 60.68
C MET A 1 24.09 -43.36 60.45
N LYS A 2 24.75 -42.59 59.55
CA LYS A 2 24.36 -41.21 59.15
C LYS A 2 23.53 -41.29 57.88
N ARG A 3 22.26 -40.85 57.93
CA ARG A 3 21.37 -40.74 56.76
C ARG A 3 21.67 -39.43 56.03
N VAL A 4 22.07 -39.51 54.79
CA VAL A 4 22.21 -38.35 53.87
C VAL A 4 20.87 -38.17 53.15
N LEU A 5 20.25 -36.99 53.34
CA LEU A 5 19.08 -36.56 52.61
C LEU A 5 19.59 -35.83 51.34
N ILE A 6 19.28 -36.36 50.19
CA ILE A 6 19.51 -35.70 48.90
C ILE A 6 18.24 -34.90 48.60
N ALA A 7 18.38 -33.56 48.58
CA ALA A 7 17.31 -32.65 48.11
C ALA A 7 17.38 -32.55 46.58
N LEU A 8 16.34 -33.02 45.88
CA LEU A 8 16.15 -32.79 44.46
C LEU A 8 15.66 -31.34 44.24
N ALA A 9 16.51 -30.50 43.68
CA ALA A 9 16.12 -29.18 43.20
C ALA A 9 15.41 -29.34 41.84
N LEU A 10 14.10 -29.09 41.79
CA LEU A 10 13.32 -28.96 40.56
C LEU A 10 13.73 -27.63 39.88
N VAL A 11 14.54 -27.72 38.84
CA VAL A 11 14.83 -26.58 37.96
C VAL A 11 13.59 -26.36 37.08
N GLY A 12 12.76 -25.39 37.46
CA GLY A 12 11.66 -24.93 36.63
C GLY A 12 12.21 -24.30 35.35
N SER A 13 11.95 -24.92 34.21
CA SER A 13 12.20 -24.32 32.90
C SER A 13 11.38 -23.04 32.76
N PRO A 14 11.96 -21.90 32.41
CA PRO A 14 11.19 -20.71 32.13
C PRO A 14 10.32 -20.97 30.88
N CYS A 15 9.00 -20.91 31.04
CA CYS A 15 8.11 -20.78 29.91
C CYS A 15 8.49 -19.50 29.18
N LEU A 16 9.16 -19.65 28.04
CA LEU A 16 9.31 -18.60 27.06
C LEU A 16 7.91 -18.21 26.62
N HIS A 17 7.39 -17.13 27.22
CA HIS A 17 6.22 -16.46 26.67
C HIS A 17 6.65 -15.94 25.32
N ALA A 18 6.19 -16.58 24.22
CA ALA A 18 6.30 -16.04 22.90
C ALA A 18 5.64 -14.65 22.93
N GLN A 19 6.43 -13.60 22.76
CA GLN A 19 5.85 -12.27 22.55
C GLN A 19 4.91 -12.39 21.35
N PRO A 20 3.70 -11.80 21.41
CA PRO A 20 2.82 -11.79 20.26
C PRO A 20 3.63 -11.19 19.09
N SER A 21 3.70 -11.91 17.98
CA SER A 21 4.39 -11.43 16.79
C SER A 21 3.79 -10.09 16.43
N GLN A 22 4.61 -9.05 16.41
CA GLN A 22 4.17 -7.72 16.04
C GLN A 22 3.67 -7.80 14.60
N THR A 23 2.40 -7.42 14.38
CA THR A 23 1.81 -7.45 13.03
C THR A 23 2.56 -6.50 12.11
N MET A 24 2.80 -6.94 10.88
CA MET A 24 3.50 -6.13 9.87
C MET A 24 2.66 -4.92 9.45
N PHE A 25 1.33 -5.04 9.49
CA PHE A 25 0.41 -4.00 9.03
C PHE A 25 -0.45 -3.46 10.16
N VAL A 26 -0.48 -2.13 10.32
CA VAL A 26 -1.36 -1.41 11.23
C VAL A 26 -2.41 -0.68 10.42
N PHE A 27 -3.66 -1.15 10.50
CA PHE A 27 -4.78 -0.61 9.71
C PHE A 27 -5.53 0.46 10.46
N GLN A 28 -5.85 1.54 9.76
CA GLN A 28 -6.76 2.59 10.21
C GLN A 28 -7.55 3.18 9.03
N THR A 29 -8.57 4.00 9.34
CA THR A 29 -9.22 4.90 8.38
C THR A 29 -9.40 6.26 9.06
N ARG A 30 -8.96 7.33 8.43
CA ARG A 30 -8.95 8.68 8.99
C ARG A 30 -9.83 9.61 8.18
N PHE A 31 -10.70 10.34 8.85
CA PHE A 31 -11.66 11.26 8.24
C PHE A 31 -10.98 12.29 7.32
N TRP A 32 -9.96 12.97 7.85
CA TRP A 32 -9.30 14.06 7.15
C TRP A 32 -8.51 13.60 5.93
N LEU A 33 -7.86 12.44 6.01
CA LEU A 33 -7.16 11.85 4.86
C LEU A 33 -8.16 11.39 3.79
N ASN A 34 -9.28 10.80 4.19
CA ASN A 34 -10.35 10.42 3.27
C ASN A 34 -10.96 11.63 2.57
N LEU A 35 -11.21 12.74 3.29
CA LEU A 35 -11.69 13.98 2.69
C LEU A 35 -10.67 14.56 1.70
N HIS A 36 -9.38 14.56 2.06
CA HIS A 36 -8.31 15.02 1.16
C HIS A 36 -8.29 14.23 -0.15
N GLN A 37 -8.30 12.89 -0.07
CA GLN A 37 -8.34 12.02 -1.24
C GLN A 37 -9.62 12.21 -2.06
N PHE A 38 -10.76 12.39 -1.39
CA PHE A 38 -12.04 12.62 -2.05
C PHE A 38 -12.05 13.93 -2.86
N LEU A 39 -11.58 15.05 -2.28
CA LEU A 39 -11.50 16.34 -2.99
C LEU A 39 -10.53 16.27 -4.17
N SER A 40 -9.41 15.57 -4.03
CA SER A 40 -8.49 15.30 -5.14
C SER A 40 -9.17 14.49 -6.25
N GLY A 41 -9.94 13.46 -5.89
CA GLY A 41 -10.75 12.67 -6.81
C GLY A 41 -11.84 13.51 -7.51
N GLU A 42 -12.50 14.42 -6.80
CA GLU A 42 -13.48 15.34 -7.39
C GLU A 42 -12.84 16.28 -8.42
N ALA A 43 -11.66 16.83 -8.12
CA ALA A 43 -10.93 17.65 -9.08
C ALA A 43 -10.53 16.86 -10.33
N TYR A 44 -10.07 15.62 -10.17
CA TYR A 44 -9.81 14.72 -11.29
C TYR A 44 -11.07 14.43 -12.12
N ARG A 45 -12.19 14.02 -11.48
CA ARG A 45 -13.46 13.77 -12.18
C ARG A 45 -13.93 14.98 -12.96
N ARG A 46 -13.82 16.18 -12.38
CA ARG A 46 -14.12 17.44 -13.04
C ARG A 46 -13.27 17.64 -14.30
N SER A 47 -11.96 17.34 -14.23
CA SER A 47 -11.03 17.53 -15.35
C SER A 47 -11.33 16.62 -16.56
N VAL A 48 -11.82 15.40 -16.30
CA VAL A 48 -12.16 14.39 -17.33
C VAL A 48 -13.64 14.35 -17.64
N LYS A 49 -14.45 15.26 -17.10
CA LYS A 49 -15.91 15.34 -17.26
C LYS A 49 -16.65 14.04 -16.86
N ALA A 50 -16.13 13.34 -15.87
CA ALA A 50 -16.78 12.17 -15.26
C ALA A 50 -17.84 12.57 -14.24
N ALA A 51 -18.70 11.62 -13.86
CA ALA A 51 -19.69 11.84 -12.81
C ALA A 51 -19.01 12.17 -11.48
N PRO A 52 -19.53 13.17 -10.72
CA PRO A 52 -18.98 13.53 -9.42
C PRO A 52 -19.23 12.42 -8.39
N GLY A 53 -18.36 12.34 -7.39
CA GLY A 53 -18.55 11.44 -6.25
C GLY A 53 -19.63 11.93 -5.28
N LEU A 54 -19.82 13.27 -5.19
CA LEU A 54 -20.94 13.90 -4.54
C LEU A 54 -21.66 14.79 -5.57
N ASP A 55 -22.94 14.47 -5.86
CA ASP A 55 -23.74 15.32 -6.73
C ASP A 55 -24.10 16.62 -6.00
N ALA A 56 -23.38 17.69 -6.34
CA ALA A 56 -23.61 19.01 -5.77
C ALA A 56 -25.03 19.56 -6.03
N ALA A 57 -25.78 19.02 -6.99
CA ALA A 57 -27.16 19.42 -7.24
C ALA A 57 -28.10 19.02 -6.09
N THR A 58 -27.72 18.01 -5.30
CA THR A 58 -28.49 17.55 -4.12
C THR A 58 -28.29 18.44 -2.89
N LEU A 59 -27.28 19.33 -2.90
CA LEU A 59 -26.97 20.25 -1.81
C LEU A 59 -27.83 21.53 -1.92
N ASN A 60 -28.08 22.17 -0.76
CA ASN A 60 -28.62 23.51 -0.76
C ASN A 60 -27.63 24.51 -1.42
N ALA A 61 -28.08 25.72 -1.73
CA ALA A 61 -27.29 26.68 -2.51
C ALA A 61 -25.99 27.12 -1.79
N SER A 62 -26.01 27.26 -0.46
CA SER A 62 -24.84 27.63 0.34
C SER A 62 -23.80 26.51 0.35
N ASP A 63 -24.21 25.31 0.70
CA ASP A 63 -23.33 24.12 0.76
C ASP A 63 -22.75 23.78 -0.61
N ARG A 64 -23.54 23.94 -1.66
CA ARG A 64 -23.08 23.77 -3.04
C ARG A 64 -21.95 24.74 -3.38
N ALA A 65 -22.10 26.01 -3.06
CA ALA A 65 -21.07 27.02 -3.34
C ALA A 65 -19.76 26.71 -2.56
N ILE A 66 -19.89 26.36 -1.28
CA ILE A 66 -18.75 25.95 -0.44
C ILE A 66 -18.07 24.71 -1.01
N TRP A 67 -18.84 23.68 -1.37
CA TRP A 67 -18.30 22.44 -1.91
C TRP A 67 -17.53 22.64 -3.21
N ILE A 68 -18.11 23.39 -4.15
CA ILE A 68 -17.45 23.70 -5.43
C ILE A 68 -16.14 24.46 -5.19
N SER A 69 -16.16 25.48 -4.33
CA SER A 69 -14.98 26.28 -4.01
C SER A 69 -13.87 25.45 -3.30
N ALA A 70 -14.26 24.48 -2.47
CA ALA A 70 -13.29 23.61 -1.78
C ALA A 70 -12.53 22.65 -2.73
N ILE A 71 -13.08 22.36 -3.91
CA ILE A 71 -12.39 21.54 -4.91
C ILE A 71 -11.32 22.34 -5.67
N ASP A 72 -11.46 23.66 -5.80
CA ASP A 72 -10.60 24.50 -6.64
C ASP A 72 -9.09 24.39 -6.31
N PRO A 73 -8.65 24.39 -5.02
CA PRO A 73 -7.24 24.17 -4.68
C PRO A 73 -6.69 22.83 -5.15
N TYR A 74 -7.54 21.85 -5.39
CA TYR A 74 -7.14 20.49 -5.83
C TYR A 74 -6.97 20.36 -7.35
N ASN A 75 -7.32 21.37 -8.15
CA ASN A 75 -7.18 21.31 -9.61
C ASN A 75 -5.73 21.11 -10.09
N ASP A 76 -4.74 21.44 -9.26
CA ASP A 76 -3.33 21.16 -9.54
C ASP A 76 -2.78 19.99 -8.70
N VAL A 77 -3.38 19.71 -7.55
CA VAL A 77 -2.96 18.61 -6.66
C VAL A 77 -3.08 17.25 -7.35
N PHE A 78 -4.21 16.94 -7.99
CA PHE A 78 -4.42 15.63 -8.62
C PHE A 78 -3.47 15.35 -9.79
N LYS A 79 -2.84 16.38 -10.37
CA LYS A 79 -1.86 16.25 -11.46
C LYS A 79 -0.46 15.88 -10.96
N ARG A 80 -0.21 16.03 -9.67
CA ARG A 80 1.08 15.78 -9.04
C ARG A 80 1.24 14.28 -8.75
N ASN A 81 2.47 13.83 -8.70
CA ASN A 81 2.76 12.43 -8.38
C ASN A 81 2.71 12.21 -6.86
N MET A 82 1.64 11.60 -6.37
CA MET A 82 1.40 11.37 -4.94
C MET A 82 2.46 10.49 -4.25
N VAL A 83 3.27 9.77 -5.03
CA VAL A 83 4.33 8.89 -4.48
C VAL A 83 5.67 9.61 -4.38
N LEU A 84 5.93 10.61 -5.24
CA LEU A 84 7.22 11.29 -5.34
C LEU A 84 7.18 12.76 -4.87
N ASP A 85 6.00 13.32 -4.70
CA ASP A 85 5.82 14.70 -4.32
C ASP A 85 5.89 14.87 -2.80
N GLU A 86 6.99 15.45 -2.32
CA GLU A 86 7.27 15.60 -0.88
C GLU A 86 6.19 16.39 -0.13
N ASP A 87 5.56 17.38 -0.77
CA ASP A 87 4.48 18.15 -0.14
C ASP A 87 3.24 17.29 0.05
N LEU A 88 2.86 16.50 -0.96
CA LEU A 88 1.71 15.60 -0.85
C LEU A 88 1.95 14.49 0.15
N ILE A 89 3.16 13.93 0.21
CA ILE A 89 3.57 12.96 1.23
C ILE A 89 3.48 13.58 2.63
N ARG A 90 3.97 14.81 2.81
CA ARG A 90 3.88 15.53 4.07
C ARG A 90 2.43 15.78 4.49
N ILE A 91 1.57 16.21 3.57
CA ILE A 91 0.14 16.40 3.81
C ILE A 91 -0.51 15.07 4.23
N ALA A 92 -0.30 14.01 3.48
CA ALA A 92 -0.87 12.70 3.78
C ALA A 92 -0.43 12.20 5.16
N ASN A 93 0.85 12.31 5.50
CA ASN A 93 1.38 11.91 6.80
C ASN A 93 0.82 12.75 7.96
N ALA A 94 0.66 14.06 7.77
CA ALA A 94 0.04 14.93 8.77
C ALA A 94 -1.43 14.54 9.01
N LEU A 95 -2.18 14.25 7.95
CA LEU A 95 -3.59 13.86 8.05
C LEU A 95 -3.78 12.44 8.60
N ALA A 96 -2.82 11.53 8.34
CA ALA A 96 -2.83 10.15 8.86
C ALA A 96 -2.76 10.09 10.39
N VAL A 97 -2.08 11.04 11.03
CA VAL A 97 -1.94 11.11 12.49
C VAL A 97 -2.91 12.10 13.14
N THR A 98 -3.75 12.78 12.35
CA THR A 98 -4.73 13.74 12.85
C THR A 98 -6.01 13.03 13.28
N GLU A 99 -6.44 13.28 14.52
CA GLU A 99 -7.70 12.77 15.03
C GLU A 99 -8.91 13.38 14.32
N ASP A 100 -10.03 12.66 14.33
CA ASP A 100 -11.29 13.13 13.77
C ASP A 100 -11.91 14.21 14.70
N ALA A 101 -11.55 15.46 14.44
CA ALA A 101 -12.10 16.64 15.08
C ALA A 101 -13.04 17.40 14.12
N MET A 102 -13.83 18.33 14.65
CA MET A 102 -14.73 19.14 13.83
C MET A 102 -13.99 20.11 12.88
N ARG A 103 -12.75 20.48 13.22
CA ARG A 103 -11.85 21.32 12.43
C ARG A 103 -10.41 20.83 12.58
N LEU A 104 -9.64 21.02 11.53
CA LEU A 104 -8.19 20.81 11.58
C LEU A 104 -7.55 21.80 12.55
N PRO A 105 -6.60 21.38 13.39
CA PRO A 105 -5.83 22.29 14.21
C PRO A 105 -5.01 23.28 13.37
N GLU A 106 -4.94 24.54 13.78
CA GLU A 106 -4.11 25.58 13.11
C GLU A 106 -2.62 25.21 13.05
N SER A 107 -2.16 24.36 13.99
CA SER A 107 -0.78 23.85 13.97
C SER A 107 -0.43 23.03 12.71
N LEU A 108 -1.42 22.59 11.95
CA LEU A 108 -1.23 21.86 10.68
C LEU A 108 -1.14 22.79 9.46
N ASP A 109 -1.45 24.07 9.57
CA ASP A 109 -1.47 24.99 8.42
C ASP A 109 -0.12 25.04 7.69
N GLY A 110 0.99 24.97 8.43
CA GLY A 110 2.33 24.89 7.86
C GLY A 110 2.61 23.60 7.10
N ALA A 111 2.05 22.48 7.54
CA ALA A 111 2.22 21.17 6.89
C ALA A 111 1.30 21.01 5.68
N LEU A 112 0.08 21.53 5.76
CA LEU A 112 -0.95 21.38 4.72
C LEU A 112 -0.88 22.46 3.64
N GLY A 113 -0.37 23.65 3.98
CA GLY A 113 -0.55 24.87 3.20
C GLY A 113 -1.95 25.48 3.42
N ALA A 114 -2.00 26.81 3.52
CA ALA A 114 -3.21 27.55 3.91
C ALA A 114 -4.44 27.23 3.04
N ASN A 115 -4.26 27.08 1.73
CA ASN A 115 -5.36 26.83 0.81
C ASN A 115 -5.97 25.42 0.99
N ILE A 116 -5.14 24.40 1.23
CA ILE A 116 -5.60 23.02 1.46
C ILE A 116 -6.29 22.92 2.83
N ALA A 117 -5.70 23.50 3.89
CA ALA A 117 -6.31 23.53 5.22
C ALA A 117 -7.67 24.24 5.21
N ALA A 118 -7.78 25.38 4.53
CA ALA A 118 -9.04 26.11 4.37
C ALA A 118 -10.09 25.29 3.61
N ALA A 119 -9.70 24.65 2.49
CA ALA A 119 -10.59 23.80 1.69
C ALA A 119 -11.11 22.61 2.49
N LEU A 120 -10.24 21.91 3.21
CA LEU A 120 -10.60 20.78 4.07
C LEU A 120 -11.58 21.22 5.17
N ASN A 121 -11.28 22.31 5.88
CA ASN A 121 -12.15 22.84 6.92
C ASN A 121 -13.53 23.28 6.38
N ALA A 122 -13.58 23.87 5.19
CA ALA A 122 -14.83 24.30 4.56
C ALA A 122 -15.68 23.11 4.09
N ALA A 123 -15.05 22.09 3.49
CA ALA A 123 -15.74 20.92 2.98
C ALA A 123 -16.15 19.91 4.08
N ALA A 124 -15.48 19.90 5.23
CA ALA A 124 -15.66 18.88 6.26
C ALA A 124 -17.11 18.72 6.74
N PRO A 125 -17.92 19.75 7.03
CA PRO A 125 -19.31 19.59 7.44
C PRO A 125 -20.15 18.87 6.36
N ILE A 126 -19.94 19.25 5.10
CA ILE A 126 -20.68 18.69 3.94
C ILE A 126 -20.29 17.22 3.73
N TYR A 127 -18.98 16.93 3.71
CA TYR A 127 -18.48 15.58 3.54
C TYR A 127 -18.94 14.67 4.69
N ARG A 128 -18.91 15.16 5.94
CA ARG A 128 -19.36 14.44 7.14
C ARG A 128 -20.85 14.09 7.06
N ALA A 129 -21.68 14.98 6.53
CA ALA A 129 -23.10 14.75 6.43
C ALA A 129 -23.50 13.82 5.27
N HIS A 130 -22.85 13.94 4.12
CA HIS A 130 -23.33 13.33 2.88
C HIS A 130 -22.49 12.15 2.36
N VAL A 131 -21.20 12.06 2.73
CA VAL A 131 -20.28 11.07 2.14
C VAL A 131 -19.67 10.15 3.20
N TRP A 132 -19.12 10.73 4.28
CA TRP A 132 -18.33 10.01 5.24
C TRP A 132 -19.01 8.79 5.88
N PRO A 133 -20.30 8.82 6.30
CA PRO A 133 -20.90 7.67 6.96
C PRO A 133 -20.94 6.40 6.10
N ALA A 134 -21.09 6.54 4.79
CA ALA A 134 -21.02 5.41 3.87
C ALA A 134 -19.57 4.96 3.67
N ARG A 135 -18.66 5.91 3.41
CA ARG A 135 -17.24 5.63 3.21
C ARG A 135 -16.60 4.97 4.43
N GLN A 136 -16.91 5.43 5.63
CA GLN A 136 -16.40 4.84 6.86
C GLN A 136 -16.85 3.37 6.99
N ARG A 137 -18.12 3.07 6.77
CA ARG A 137 -18.62 1.67 6.82
C ARG A 137 -17.91 0.78 5.81
N ASP A 138 -17.72 1.26 4.57
CA ASP A 138 -17.06 0.50 3.51
C ASP A 138 -15.58 0.27 3.85
N ASN A 139 -14.89 1.29 4.36
CA ASN A 139 -13.50 1.20 4.80
C ASN A 139 -13.35 0.24 5.99
N ASP A 140 -14.22 0.33 6.99
CA ASP A 140 -14.19 -0.55 8.17
C ASP A 140 -14.45 -2.01 7.78
N ALA A 141 -15.40 -2.25 6.85
CA ALA A 141 -15.65 -3.59 6.32
C ALA A 141 -14.44 -4.15 5.56
N TRP A 142 -13.78 -3.30 4.75
CA TRP A 142 -12.56 -3.67 4.06
C TRP A 142 -11.42 -3.99 5.05
N ILE A 143 -11.22 -3.15 6.07
CA ILE A 143 -10.22 -3.38 7.13
C ILE A 143 -10.48 -4.72 7.83
N ALA A 144 -11.73 -5.02 8.20
CA ALA A 144 -12.07 -6.27 8.85
C ALA A 144 -11.72 -7.49 7.97
N SER A 145 -12.05 -7.42 6.67
CA SER A 145 -11.72 -8.46 5.70
C SER A 145 -10.21 -8.62 5.52
N ALA A 146 -9.48 -7.51 5.33
CA ALA A 146 -8.04 -7.52 5.17
C ALA A 146 -7.32 -8.06 6.42
N LYS A 147 -7.72 -7.65 7.62
CA LYS A 147 -7.17 -8.18 8.89
C LYS A 147 -7.38 -9.69 9.02
N SER A 148 -8.57 -10.19 8.69
CA SER A 148 -8.85 -11.63 8.71
C SER A 148 -7.95 -12.40 7.75
N LEU A 149 -7.74 -11.86 6.55
CA LEU A 149 -6.86 -12.44 5.55
C LEU A 149 -5.38 -12.41 6.00
N MET A 150 -4.91 -11.27 6.55
CA MET A 150 -3.54 -11.14 7.07
C MET A 150 -3.27 -12.10 8.23
N GLN A 151 -4.20 -12.24 9.16
CA GLN A 151 -4.04 -13.10 10.35
C GLN A 151 -3.67 -14.55 9.98
N GLY A 152 -4.18 -15.08 8.86
CA GLY A 152 -3.87 -16.43 8.41
C GLY A 152 -2.57 -16.55 7.59
N HIS A 153 -2.11 -15.47 6.95
CA HIS A 153 -1.11 -15.55 5.88
C HIS A 153 0.10 -14.62 6.04
N GLU A 154 0.04 -13.61 6.91
CA GLU A 154 1.07 -12.55 7.03
C GLU A 154 2.47 -13.12 7.29
N THR A 155 2.59 -14.01 8.26
CA THR A 155 3.90 -14.59 8.65
C THR A 155 4.52 -15.42 7.53
N ALA A 156 3.71 -16.24 6.86
CA ALA A 156 4.17 -17.09 5.75
C ALA A 156 4.56 -16.25 4.53
N MET A 157 3.74 -15.26 4.17
CA MET A 157 4.02 -14.31 3.09
C MET A 157 5.31 -13.54 3.32
N LYS A 158 5.49 -12.98 4.54
CA LYS A 158 6.70 -12.24 4.91
C LYS A 158 7.93 -13.14 4.77
N ALA A 159 7.93 -14.32 5.38
CA ALA A 159 9.05 -15.24 5.34
C ALA A 159 9.40 -15.68 3.91
N ALA A 160 8.39 -15.98 3.10
CA ALA A 160 8.59 -16.38 1.71
C ALA A 160 9.19 -15.22 0.88
N LEU A 161 8.71 -14.00 1.06
CA LEU A 161 9.25 -12.82 0.37
C LEU A 161 10.66 -12.48 0.82
N GLU A 162 10.98 -12.57 2.12
CA GLU A 162 12.35 -12.38 2.62
C GLU A 162 13.31 -13.38 1.99
N ALA A 163 12.91 -14.64 1.90
CA ALA A 163 13.72 -15.68 1.29
C ALA A 163 13.92 -15.47 -0.21
N VAL A 164 12.84 -15.19 -0.95
CA VAL A 164 12.88 -15.03 -2.41
C VAL A 164 13.58 -13.75 -2.84
N LEU A 165 13.32 -12.63 -2.18
CA LEU A 165 13.96 -11.35 -2.51
C LEU A 165 15.35 -11.21 -1.88
N GLN A 166 15.75 -12.16 -1.01
CA GLN A 166 17.00 -12.14 -0.25
C GLN A 166 17.17 -10.83 0.53
N VAL A 167 16.11 -10.43 1.23
CA VAL A 167 16.04 -9.21 2.04
C VAL A 167 15.62 -9.56 3.46
N THR A 168 15.78 -8.61 4.38
CA THR A 168 15.18 -8.68 5.72
C THR A 168 14.27 -7.47 5.89
N TRP A 169 13.02 -7.72 6.28
CA TRP A 169 12.08 -6.64 6.58
C TRP A 169 12.45 -5.95 7.91
N PRO A 170 12.42 -4.62 7.97
CA PRO A 170 12.59 -3.92 9.23
C PRO A 170 11.49 -4.31 10.23
N PRO A 171 11.77 -4.18 11.55
CA PRO A 171 10.81 -4.56 12.57
C PRO A 171 9.63 -3.59 12.71
N GLU A 172 9.79 -2.34 12.24
CA GLU A 172 8.75 -1.33 12.31
C GLU A 172 7.57 -1.71 11.40
N PRO A 173 6.32 -1.51 11.87
CA PRO A 173 5.15 -1.82 11.08
C PRO A 173 4.94 -0.83 9.92
N ILE A 174 4.12 -1.24 8.96
CA ILE A 174 3.61 -0.41 7.87
C ILE A 174 2.26 0.14 8.30
N LEU A 175 2.11 1.47 8.24
CA LEU A 175 0.82 2.11 8.43
C LEU A 175 -0.03 1.94 7.16
N VAL A 176 -1.22 1.38 7.30
CA VAL A 176 -2.18 1.24 6.21
C VAL A 176 -3.40 2.08 6.49
N ASP A 177 -3.49 3.24 5.83
CA ASP A 177 -4.68 4.06 5.82
C ASP A 177 -5.65 3.60 4.73
N VAL A 178 -6.82 3.16 5.13
CA VAL A 178 -7.87 2.76 4.20
C VAL A 178 -8.70 3.97 3.85
N VAL A 179 -8.74 4.27 2.56
CA VAL A 179 -9.44 5.41 1.99
C VAL A 179 -10.45 4.95 0.94
N GLY A 180 -11.46 5.79 0.64
CA GLY A 180 -12.44 5.45 -0.37
C GLY A 180 -11.86 5.36 -1.77
N GLU A 181 -10.84 6.17 -2.06
CA GLU A 181 -10.16 6.23 -3.35
C GLU A 181 -8.73 6.79 -3.21
N THR A 182 -7.84 6.35 -4.11
CA THR A 182 -6.43 6.79 -4.21
C THR A 182 -6.10 7.32 -5.62
N GLY A 183 -7.10 7.86 -6.31
CA GLY A 183 -6.96 8.22 -7.73
C GLY A 183 -6.89 6.97 -8.62
N PRO A 184 -6.00 6.95 -9.63
CA PRO A 184 -5.96 5.85 -10.60
C PRO A 184 -5.30 4.55 -10.09
N ALA A 185 -4.60 4.59 -8.96
CA ALA A 185 -3.98 3.42 -8.34
C ALA A 185 -4.93 2.76 -7.34
N SER A 186 -4.76 1.46 -7.10
CA SER A 186 -5.52 0.73 -6.06
C SER A 186 -4.96 0.95 -4.67
N ALA A 187 -3.67 1.22 -4.59
CA ALA A 187 -2.94 1.67 -3.41
C ALA A 187 -1.73 2.51 -3.83
N ILE A 188 -1.16 3.22 -2.88
CA ILE A 188 0.09 3.98 -3.02
C ILE A 188 0.87 3.88 -1.73
N THR A 189 2.20 3.73 -1.83
CA THR A 189 3.09 3.68 -0.66
C THR A 189 4.18 4.74 -0.77
N HIS A 190 4.43 5.42 0.35
CA HIS A 190 5.45 6.45 0.48
C HIS A 190 6.07 6.45 1.89
N ASN A 191 7.01 7.35 2.15
CA ASN A 191 7.63 7.52 3.46
C ASN A 191 6.58 7.77 4.55
N ALA A 192 6.76 7.15 5.70
CA ALA A 192 5.82 7.16 6.81
C ALA A 192 6.05 8.28 7.83
N PRO A 193 5.03 8.59 8.66
CA PRO A 193 5.24 9.31 9.91
C PRO A 193 6.07 8.49 10.90
N THR A 194 6.57 9.15 11.95
CA THR A 194 7.39 8.49 12.99
C THR A 194 6.71 7.26 13.58
N GLY A 195 7.47 6.19 13.74
CA GLY A 195 7.00 4.91 14.31
C GLY A 195 6.58 3.86 13.29
N PHE A 196 6.61 4.20 11.99
CA PHE A 196 6.30 3.29 10.89
C PHE A 196 7.42 3.30 9.85
N VAL A 197 7.63 2.18 9.16
CA VAL A 197 8.63 2.09 8.08
C VAL A 197 8.09 2.62 6.74
N ALA A 198 6.79 2.52 6.52
CA ALA A 198 6.11 3.04 5.33
C ALA A 198 4.66 3.42 5.66
N HIS A 199 4.08 4.29 4.82
CA HIS A 199 2.68 4.65 4.84
C HIS A 199 2.03 4.24 3.52
N THR A 200 1.13 3.28 3.59
CA THR A 200 0.33 2.80 2.47
C THR A 200 -1.09 3.37 2.57
N GLN A 201 -1.56 4.00 1.51
CA GLN A 201 -2.98 4.35 1.37
C GLN A 201 -3.63 3.33 0.45
N ALA A 202 -4.59 2.56 0.95
CA ALA A 202 -5.28 1.52 0.21
C ALA A 202 -6.74 1.92 -0.08
N SER A 203 -7.18 1.82 -1.34
CA SER A 203 -8.54 2.16 -1.74
C SER A 203 -9.51 1.01 -1.48
N ALA A 204 -10.45 1.18 -0.56
CA ALA A 204 -11.55 0.25 -0.35
C ALA A 204 -12.56 0.27 -1.52
N GLY A 205 -12.67 1.39 -2.24
CA GLY A 205 -13.56 1.54 -3.39
C GLY A 205 -13.01 0.97 -4.70
N SER A 206 -11.75 0.51 -4.72
CA SER A 206 -11.18 -0.08 -5.93
C SER A 206 -11.72 -1.50 -6.18
N PRO A 207 -12.24 -1.79 -7.39
CA PRO A 207 -12.64 -3.16 -7.75
C PRO A 207 -11.46 -4.15 -7.72
N CYS A 208 -10.23 -3.64 -7.73
CA CYS A 208 -9.01 -4.44 -7.64
C CYS A 208 -8.66 -4.88 -6.22
N ASN A 209 -9.34 -4.36 -5.20
CA ASN A 209 -9.06 -4.60 -3.79
C ASN A 209 -10.15 -5.42 -3.10
N THR A 210 -10.72 -6.40 -3.80
CA THR A 210 -11.77 -7.25 -3.26
C THR A 210 -11.33 -8.70 -3.09
N GLY A 211 -12.03 -9.46 -2.24
CA GLY A 211 -11.76 -10.88 -2.02
C GLY A 211 -10.36 -11.09 -1.43
N ILE A 212 -9.53 -11.84 -2.14
CA ILE A 212 -8.15 -12.17 -1.75
C ILE A 212 -7.11 -11.16 -2.28
N ALA A 213 -7.52 -10.24 -3.14
CA ALA A 213 -6.62 -9.26 -3.73
C ALA A 213 -5.85 -8.39 -2.69
N PRO A 214 -6.43 -8.03 -1.52
CA PRO A 214 -5.69 -7.32 -0.49
C PRO A 214 -4.40 -8.01 -0.04
N LEU A 215 -4.34 -9.35 -0.03
CA LEU A 215 -3.12 -10.07 0.38
C LEU A 215 -1.94 -9.71 -0.54
N ARG A 216 -2.10 -9.89 -1.84
CA ARG A 216 -1.00 -9.58 -2.78
C ARG A 216 -0.75 -8.09 -2.92
N LEU A 217 -1.80 -7.24 -2.86
CA LEU A 217 -1.66 -5.79 -2.95
C LEU A 217 -0.83 -5.25 -1.78
N LEU A 218 -1.19 -5.59 -0.54
CA LEU A 218 -0.50 -5.08 0.64
C LEU A 218 0.95 -5.56 0.70
N PHE A 219 1.23 -6.80 0.28
CA PHE A 219 2.60 -7.27 0.20
C PHE A 219 3.38 -6.67 -0.98
N HIS A 220 2.73 -6.35 -2.10
CA HIS A 220 3.33 -5.54 -3.15
C HIS A 220 3.68 -4.14 -2.62
N GLU A 221 2.74 -3.45 -2.01
CA GLU A 221 2.96 -2.13 -1.42
C GLU A 221 4.07 -2.16 -0.34
N ALA A 222 4.10 -3.20 0.49
CA ALA A 222 5.15 -3.40 1.47
C ALA A 222 6.55 -3.50 0.85
N THR A 223 6.67 -3.98 -0.38
CA THR A 223 7.98 -4.05 -1.06
C THR A 223 8.53 -2.68 -1.47
N HIS A 224 7.72 -1.62 -1.45
CA HIS A 224 8.18 -0.26 -1.78
C HIS A 224 9.05 0.40 -0.70
N ILE A 225 9.23 -0.24 0.46
CA ILE A 225 10.18 0.29 1.45
C ILE A 225 11.61 0.34 0.85
N PRO A 226 12.41 1.37 1.19
CA PRO A 226 13.74 1.55 0.59
C PRO A 226 14.66 0.34 0.74
N GLN A 227 14.55 -0.41 1.87
CA GLN A 227 15.35 -1.60 2.15
C GLN A 227 15.06 -2.76 1.19
N VAL A 228 13.88 -2.82 0.59
CA VAL A 228 13.48 -3.84 -0.39
C VAL A 228 13.60 -3.29 -1.79
N ALA A 229 12.83 -2.25 -2.13
CA ALA A 229 12.82 -1.66 -3.48
C ALA A 229 14.19 -1.19 -3.93
N GLY A 230 14.92 -0.46 -3.07
CA GLY A 230 16.26 0.04 -3.39
C GLY A 230 17.26 -1.08 -3.63
N ARG A 231 17.19 -2.17 -2.84
CA ARG A 231 18.08 -3.32 -3.02
C ARG A 231 17.80 -4.07 -4.33
N ILE A 232 16.54 -4.29 -4.66
CA ILE A 232 16.15 -4.98 -5.91
C ILE A 232 16.51 -4.11 -7.12
N ALA A 233 16.22 -2.80 -7.07
CA ALA A 233 16.61 -1.88 -8.14
C ALA A 233 18.12 -1.84 -8.35
N ALA A 234 18.93 -1.81 -7.29
CA ALA A 234 20.37 -1.86 -7.38
C ALA A 234 20.86 -3.14 -8.09
N ARG A 235 20.35 -4.31 -7.70
CA ARG A 235 20.72 -5.59 -8.32
C ARG A 235 20.35 -5.67 -9.81
N ILE A 236 19.18 -5.13 -10.18
CA ILE A 236 18.78 -5.06 -11.60
C ILE A 236 19.72 -4.13 -12.36
N ASN A 237 20.08 -2.97 -11.81
CA ASN A 237 20.98 -2.03 -12.45
C ASN A 237 22.40 -2.62 -12.62
N GLU A 238 22.96 -3.23 -11.57
CA GLU A 238 24.25 -3.92 -11.61
C GLU A 238 24.29 -5.02 -12.68
N GLU A 239 23.19 -5.79 -12.79
CA GLU A 239 23.07 -6.83 -13.81
C GLU A 239 22.94 -6.26 -15.21
N THR A 240 22.17 -5.17 -15.37
CA THR A 240 22.01 -4.46 -16.64
C THR A 240 23.35 -3.91 -17.14
N GLU A 241 24.15 -3.31 -16.26
CA GLU A 241 25.48 -2.80 -16.55
C GLU A 241 26.45 -3.95 -16.92
N ARG A 242 26.42 -5.07 -16.18
CA ARG A 242 27.25 -6.24 -16.46
C ARG A 242 27.00 -6.87 -17.82
N GLN A 243 25.77 -6.78 -18.31
CA GLN A 243 25.38 -7.26 -19.64
C GLN A 243 25.55 -6.18 -20.73
N GLU A 244 26.03 -4.99 -20.40
CA GLU A 244 26.16 -3.84 -21.32
C GLU A 244 24.84 -3.48 -22.02
N LEU A 245 23.72 -3.62 -21.29
CA LEU A 245 22.38 -3.41 -21.81
C LEU A 245 21.82 -2.04 -21.41
N GLN A 246 20.80 -1.55 -22.14
CA GLN A 246 20.05 -0.36 -21.71
C GLN A 246 19.08 -0.74 -20.60
N PRO A 247 18.84 0.11 -19.60
CA PRO A 247 17.86 -0.16 -18.56
C PRO A 247 16.44 -0.35 -19.11
N VAL A 248 15.74 -1.35 -18.60
CA VAL A 248 14.30 -1.50 -18.81
C VAL A 248 13.58 -0.65 -17.77
N PRO A 249 12.78 0.36 -18.18
CA PRO A 249 12.08 1.22 -17.23
C PRO A 249 11.18 0.41 -16.29
N ASN A 250 11.27 0.70 -14.99
CA ASN A 250 10.42 0.09 -13.95
C ASN A 250 10.50 -1.45 -13.81
N LEU A 251 11.50 -2.13 -14.38
CA LEU A 251 11.63 -3.60 -14.25
C LEU A 251 11.64 -4.05 -12.77
N TRP A 252 12.30 -3.27 -11.90
CA TRP A 252 12.29 -3.53 -10.45
C TRP A 252 10.87 -3.51 -9.87
N HIS A 253 10.04 -2.57 -10.30
CA HIS A 253 8.67 -2.45 -9.84
C HIS A 253 7.80 -3.61 -10.36
N THR A 254 7.99 -4.00 -11.62
CA THR A 254 7.34 -5.16 -12.22
C THR A 254 7.70 -6.45 -11.48
N LEU A 255 8.99 -6.62 -11.10
CA LEU A 255 9.44 -7.75 -10.29
C LEU A 255 8.76 -7.78 -8.91
N LEU A 256 8.66 -6.61 -8.26
CA LEU A 256 8.01 -6.46 -6.96
C LEU A 256 6.47 -6.52 -7.04
N LEU A 257 5.88 -6.47 -8.22
CA LEU A 257 4.46 -6.75 -8.43
C LEU A 257 4.24 -8.26 -8.66
N PHE A 258 5.01 -8.88 -9.54
CA PHE A 258 4.87 -10.28 -9.92
C PHE A 258 5.15 -11.22 -8.72
N THR A 259 6.24 -10.97 -8.01
CA THR A 259 6.72 -11.88 -6.94
C THR A 259 5.72 -12.03 -5.79
N PRO A 260 5.21 -10.97 -5.14
CA PRO A 260 4.17 -11.11 -4.11
C PRO A 260 2.88 -11.74 -4.65
N GLY A 261 2.53 -11.47 -5.92
CA GLY A 261 1.38 -12.07 -6.56
C GLY A 261 1.48 -13.60 -6.66
N GLU A 262 2.63 -14.11 -7.11
CA GLU A 262 2.86 -15.56 -7.24
C GLU A 262 3.02 -16.24 -5.87
N ILE A 263 3.63 -15.56 -4.89
CA ILE A 263 3.73 -16.10 -3.52
C ILE A 263 2.34 -16.18 -2.87
N ALA A 264 1.53 -15.11 -2.99
CA ALA A 264 0.17 -15.11 -2.45
C ALA A 264 -0.70 -16.21 -3.07
N LYS A 265 -0.56 -16.43 -4.37
CA LYS A 265 -1.24 -17.52 -5.08
C LYS A 265 -0.88 -18.89 -4.50
N ARG A 266 0.40 -19.14 -4.23
CA ARG A 266 0.87 -20.40 -3.61
C ARG A 266 0.35 -20.55 -2.19
N GLU A 267 0.46 -19.48 -1.40
CA GLU A 267 0.00 -19.46 -0.02
C GLU A 267 -1.50 -19.76 0.10
N LEU A 268 -2.28 -19.32 -0.87
CA LEU A 268 -3.73 -19.57 -0.94
C LEU A 268 -4.10 -20.89 -1.65
N GLY A 269 -3.12 -21.69 -2.05
CA GLY A 269 -3.36 -22.95 -2.78
C GLY A 269 -4.03 -22.77 -4.14
N GLN A 270 -3.89 -21.58 -4.76
CA GLN A 270 -4.47 -21.30 -6.07
C GLN A 270 -3.58 -21.84 -7.19
N THR A 271 -4.18 -22.56 -8.13
CA THR A 271 -3.47 -23.16 -9.28
C THR A 271 -3.66 -22.36 -10.57
N GLU A 272 -4.64 -21.47 -10.62
CA GLU A 272 -4.94 -20.68 -11.81
C GLU A 272 -3.81 -19.69 -12.12
N LYS A 273 -3.48 -19.55 -13.40
CA LYS A 273 -2.52 -18.58 -13.87
C LYS A 273 -3.07 -17.15 -13.64
N VAL A 274 -2.32 -16.31 -12.96
CA VAL A 274 -2.69 -14.91 -12.84
C VAL A 274 -2.35 -14.20 -14.15
N ASP A 275 -3.36 -13.71 -14.83
CA ASP A 275 -3.16 -12.88 -16.02
C ASP A 275 -2.96 -11.42 -15.61
N TYR A 276 -1.72 -11.04 -15.38
CA TYR A 276 -1.35 -9.67 -15.00
C TYR A 276 -1.61 -8.65 -16.13
N ALA A 277 -1.76 -9.09 -17.37
CA ALA A 277 -2.08 -8.24 -18.51
C ALA A 277 -3.59 -7.93 -18.60
N ARG A 278 -4.44 -8.75 -17.99
CA ARG A 278 -5.90 -8.64 -18.06
C ARG A 278 -6.59 -7.95 -16.87
N TYR A 279 -5.87 -7.25 -16.03
CA TYR A 279 -6.49 -6.42 -14.99
C TYR A 279 -6.80 -5.01 -15.52
N PRO A 280 -7.86 -4.80 -16.34
CA PRO A 280 -8.11 -3.53 -17.03
C PRO A 280 -8.43 -2.36 -16.10
N PHE A 281 -8.77 -2.65 -14.84
CA PHE A 281 -9.06 -1.65 -13.80
C PHE A 281 -7.90 -1.41 -12.84
N CYS A 282 -6.88 -2.26 -12.84
CA CYS A 282 -5.69 -2.15 -12.01
C CYS A 282 -4.54 -1.74 -12.92
N LYS A 283 -4.14 -0.48 -12.90
CA LYS A 283 -3.17 0.12 -13.86
C LYS A 283 -1.75 -0.46 -13.84
N LEU A 284 -1.48 -1.47 -13.02
CA LEU A 284 -0.23 -2.21 -13.05
C LEU A 284 -0.41 -3.41 -13.98
N GLN A 285 -0.23 -3.16 -15.28
CA GLN A 285 -0.26 -4.20 -16.29
C GLN A 285 1.17 -4.49 -16.72
N LEU A 286 1.57 -5.76 -16.61
CA LEU A 286 2.71 -6.24 -17.37
C LEU A 286 2.30 -6.23 -18.85
N THR A 287 3.20 -5.78 -19.71
CA THR A 287 3.05 -6.05 -21.13
C THR A 287 3.08 -7.57 -21.36
N PRO A 288 2.49 -8.08 -22.43
CA PRO A 288 2.58 -9.52 -22.75
C PRO A 288 4.03 -10.02 -22.83
N ALA A 289 4.97 -9.18 -23.30
CA ALA A 289 6.38 -9.51 -23.37
C ALA A 289 7.02 -9.61 -21.96
N GLU A 290 6.77 -8.63 -21.11
CA GLU A 290 7.22 -8.69 -19.72
C GLU A 290 6.64 -9.91 -19.00
N GLN A 291 5.33 -10.18 -19.13
CA GLN A 291 4.72 -11.35 -18.51
C GLN A 291 5.39 -12.65 -18.99
N ALA A 292 5.66 -12.78 -20.29
CA ALA A 292 6.33 -13.95 -20.84
C ALA A 292 7.75 -14.11 -20.27
N ALA A 293 8.53 -13.02 -20.16
CA ALA A 293 9.87 -13.05 -19.57
C ALA A 293 9.81 -13.46 -18.08
N PHE A 294 8.88 -12.91 -17.29
CA PHE A 294 8.73 -13.30 -15.90
C PHE A 294 8.34 -14.77 -15.74
N GLU A 295 7.46 -15.29 -16.58
CA GLU A 295 7.06 -16.70 -16.58
C GLU A 295 8.19 -17.64 -17.02
N GLN A 296 9.01 -17.22 -17.97
CA GLN A 296 10.11 -18.03 -18.50
C GLN A 296 11.35 -17.99 -17.59
N ASP A 297 11.71 -16.83 -17.05
CA ASP A 297 13.00 -16.61 -16.42
C ASP A 297 12.92 -16.50 -14.89
N TRP A 298 11.90 -15.81 -14.37
CA TRP A 298 11.74 -15.58 -12.93
C TRP A 298 10.91 -16.67 -12.23
N GLN A 299 9.86 -17.18 -12.87
CA GLN A 299 9.03 -18.25 -12.31
C GLN A 299 9.80 -19.52 -11.96
N PRO A 300 10.78 -20.00 -12.76
CA PRO A 300 11.61 -21.14 -12.38
C PRO A 300 12.41 -20.92 -11.09
N TYR A 301 12.84 -19.68 -10.80
CA TYR A 301 13.47 -19.37 -9.54
C TYR A 301 12.48 -19.47 -8.38
N LEU A 302 11.29 -18.89 -8.53
CA LEU A 302 10.22 -19.03 -7.53
C LEU A 302 9.86 -20.50 -7.28
N ASP A 303 10.01 -21.37 -8.28
CA ASP A 303 9.78 -22.82 -8.18
C ASP A 303 10.99 -23.60 -7.62
N GLY A 304 12.09 -22.95 -7.28
CA GLY A 304 13.32 -23.58 -6.79
C GLY A 304 14.11 -24.36 -7.86
N LYS A 305 13.86 -24.09 -9.15
CA LYS A 305 14.49 -24.81 -10.27
C LYS A 305 15.77 -24.14 -10.77
N THR A 306 16.04 -22.90 -10.38
CA THR A 306 17.23 -22.14 -10.76
C THR A 306 17.66 -21.20 -9.64
N SER A 307 18.87 -20.60 -9.72
CA SER A 307 19.34 -19.61 -8.75
C SER A 307 18.78 -18.21 -9.02
N PHE A 308 18.83 -17.35 -8.01
CA PHE A 308 18.45 -15.94 -8.11
C PHE A 308 19.25 -15.22 -9.19
N GLU A 309 20.57 -15.44 -9.20
CA GLU A 309 21.50 -14.76 -10.10
C GLU A 309 21.20 -15.14 -11.56
N LYS A 310 20.96 -16.44 -11.83
CA LYS A 310 20.61 -16.89 -13.18
C LYS A 310 19.26 -16.34 -13.62
N ALA A 311 18.26 -16.39 -12.76
CA ALA A 311 16.93 -15.85 -13.09
C ALA A 311 16.97 -14.36 -13.34
N LEU A 312 17.73 -13.59 -12.54
CA LEU A 312 17.90 -12.16 -12.73
C LEU A 312 18.63 -11.84 -14.01
N HIS A 313 19.70 -12.62 -14.32
CA HIS A 313 20.46 -12.49 -15.57
C HIS A 313 19.58 -12.66 -16.81
N ASP A 314 18.79 -13.74 -16.82
CA ASP A 314 17.91 -14.05 -17.96
C ASP A 314 16.79 -12.99 -18.07
N LEU A 315 16.15 -12.63 -16.94
CA LEU A 315 15.07 -11.64 -16.90
C LEU A 315 15.52 -10.26 -17.40
N VAL A 316 16.70 -9.78 -17.01
CA VAL A 316 17.25 -8.49 -17.45
C VAL A 316 17.51 -8.49 -18.96
N ARG A 317 17.89 -9.65 -19.53
CA ARG A 317 18.08 -9.80 -20.98
C ARG A 317 16.75 -9.81 -21.74
N ASP A 318 15.73 -10.52 -21.25
CA ASP A 318 14.57 -10.93 -22.04
C ASP A 318 13.31 -10.06 -21.77
N ALA A 319 13.26 -9.27 -20.68
CA ALA A 319 12.15 -8.35 -20.36
C ALA A 319 12.17 -7.03 -21.16
N ARG A 320 12.49 -7.07 -22.50
CA ARG A 320 12.72 -5.90 -23.36
C ARG A 320 11.63 -5.69 -24.39
#